data_5d62586472631d84296bef180eed4412
#
_entry.id   5d62586472631d84296bef180eed4412
#
_cell.length_a   1.000
_cell.length_b   1.000
_cell.length_c   1.000
_cell.angle_alpha   90.00
_cell.angle_beta   90.00
_cell.angle_gamma   90.00
#
_symmetry.space_group_name_H-M   'P 1'
#
loop_
_entity.id
_entity.type
_entity.pdbx_description
1 polymer ?
#
loop_
_entity_poly.entity_id
_entity_poly.type
_entity_poly.pdbx_seq_one_letter_code
_entity_poly.pdbx_strand_id
1 'polypeptide(L)'
;MAVQMNFERDKLFDELGLMRLRESYMRRSEKSPQERFAFVAETFGSNPEHAQRIYDYASRHWLSFSTPILSFGRSKKGLPISCFLTYMEDSAEGLVDTLSEVNWLSMLGGGVRRRKKRRRDAASEGL
;
A
#
# COMPACT_ATOMS: atom_id res chain seq x y z
N MET A 1 5.04 4.05 -21.02
CA MET A 1 5.55 2.71 -21.40
C MET A 1 4.32 1.82 -21.49
N ALA A 2 4.10 1.11 -22.55
CA ALA A 2 2.89 0.30 -22.69
C ALA A 2 3.21 -1.15 -22.31
N VAL A 3 2.74 -1.56 -21.13
CA VAL A 3 2.74 -2.97 -20.71
C VAL A 3 1.81 -3.77 -21.60
N GLN A 4 2.25 -4.93 -22.07
CA GLN A 4 1.41 -5.85 -22.83
C GLN A 4 0.44 -6.57 -21.89
N MET A 5 -0.85 -6.28 -22.04
CA MET A 5 -1.92 -6.85 -21.21
C MET A 5 -2.47 -8.14 -21.80
N ASN A 6 -2.82 -9.09 -20.95
CA ASN A 6 -3.51 -10.32 -21.31
C ASN A 6 -4.88 -10.39 -20.59
N PHE A 7 -5.94 -10.03 -21.28
CA PHE A 7 -7.30 -9.99 -20.72
C PHE A 7 -7.89 -11.37 -20.40
N GLU A 8 -7.34 -12.46 -20.96
CA GLU A 8 -7.75 -13.82 -20.60
C GLU A 8 -7.50 -14.14 -19.12
N ARG A 9 -6.57 -13.42 -18.49
CA ARG A 9 -6.26 -13.57 -17.07
C ARG A 9 -7.37 -13.04 -16.15
N ASP A 10 -8.34 -12.32 -16.65
CA ASP A 10 -9.55 -11.94 -15.90
C ASP A 10 -10.34 -13.16 -15.43
N LYS A 11 -10.24 -14.28 -16.15
CA LYS A 11 -10.85 -15.56 -15.78
C LYS A 11 -10.27 -16.20 -14.50
N LEU A 12 -9.11 -15.73 -14.04
CA LEU A 12 -8.50 -16.19 -12.80
C LEU A 12 -9.19 -15.61 -11.56
N PHE A 13 -10.01 -14.57 -11.71
CA PHE A 13 -10.78 -13.96 -10.63
C PHE A 13 -12.15 -14.60 -10.53
N ASP A 14 -12.60 -14.84 -9.30
CA ASP A 14 -13.99 -15.12 -9.00
C ASP A 14 -14.84 -13.83 -9.02
N GLU A 15 -16.14 -13.99 -8.98
CA GLU A 15 -17.10 -12.87 -9.03
C GLU A 15 -16.89 -11.89 -7.85
N LEU A 16 -16.63 -12.42 -6.65
CA LEU A 16 -16.36 -11.62 -5.46
C LEU A 16 -15.07 -10.81 -5.58
N GLY A 17 -14.01 -11.41 -6.12
CA GLY A 17 -12.73 -10.74 -6.38
C GLY A 17 -12.86 -9.59 -7.38
N LEU A 18 -13.60 -9.82 -8.47
CA LEU A 18 -13.90 -8.78 -9.46
C LEU A 18 -14.72 -7.63 -8.88
N MET A 19 -15.73 -7.93 -8.07
CA MET A 19 -16.54 -6.92 -7.37
C MET A 19 -15.66 -6.07 -6.44
N ARG A 20 -14.83 -6.69 -5.62
CA ARG A 20 -13.90 -6.01 -4.71
C ARG A 20 -12.91 -5.11 -5.44
N LEU A 21 -12.33 -5.59 -6.55
CA LEU A 21 -11.41 -4.79 -7.35
C LEU A 21 -12.09 -3.55 -7.92
N ARG A 22 -13.30 -3.69 -8.45
CA ARG A 22 -14.08 -2.56 -9.00
C ARG A 22 -14.45 -1.54 -7.94
N GLU A 23 -14.94 -1.98 -6.79
CA GLU A 23 -15.42 -1.09 -5.73
C GLU A 23 -14.29 -0.36 -5.00
N SER A 24 -13.18 -1.05 -4.70
CA SER A 24 -12.16 -0.57 -3.79
C SER A 24 -10.85 -0.12 -4.43
N TYR A 25 -10.50 -0.65 -5.59
CA TYR A 25 -9.16 -0.49 -6.17
C TYR A 25 -9.12 0.15 -7.55
N MET A 26 -10.04 -0.19 -8.43
CA MET A 26 -10.07 0.30 -9.81
C MET A 26 -10.59 1.73 -9.91
N ARG A 27 -10.12 2.48 -10.91
CA ARG A 27 -10.71 3.76 -11.31
C ARG A 27 -12.01 3.50 -12.08
N ARG A 28 -12.90 4.47 -12.08
CA ARG A 28 -14.17 4.39 -12.84
C ARG A 28 -13.98 4.22 -14.34
N SER A 29 -12.85 4.65 -14.88
CA SER A 29 -12.49 4.52 -16.30
C SER A 29 -11.98 3.14 -16.68
N GLU A 30 -11.52 2.35 -15.71
CA GLU A 30 -10.96 1.02 -15.93
C GLU A 30 -12.08 -0.02 -16.02
N LYS A 31 -12.04 -0.86 -17.06
CA LYS A 31 -13.05 -1.88 -17.32
C LYS A 31 -12.63 -3.28 -16.86
N SER A 32 -11.32 -3.54 -16.86
CA SER A 32 -10.72 -4.82 -16.51
C SER A 32 -9.67 -4.67 -15.42
N PRO A 33 -9.53 -5.66 -14.50
CA PRO A 33 -8.41 -5.75 -13.56
C PRO A 33 -7.03 -5.63 -14.22
N GLN A 34 -6.91 -6.11 -15.48
CA GLN A 34 -5.64 -6.03 -16.22
C GLN A 34 -5.20 -4.59 -16.44
N GLU A 35 -6.12 -3.66 -16.70
CA GLU A 35 -5.82 -2.23 -16.83
C GLU A 35 -5.30 -1.65 -15.49
N ARG A 36 -5.85 -2.12 -14.36
CA ARG A 36 -5.39 -1.73 -13.02
C ARG A 36 -3.96 -2.22 -12.76
N PHE A 37 -3.67 -3.48 -13.03
CA PHE A 37 -2.34 -4.05 -12.86
C PHE A 37 -1.31 -3.41 -13.80
N ALA A 38 -1.68 -3.13 -15.04
CA ALA A 38 -0.82 -2.45 -15.99
C ALA A 38 -0.46 -1.04 -15.51
N PHE A 39 -1.45 -0.26 -15.07
CA PHE A 39 -1.22 1.08 -14.52
C PHE A 39 -0.28 1.07 -13.31
N VAL A 40 -0.48 0.16 -12.37
CA VAL A 40 0.39 0.03 -11.19
C VAL A 40 1.80 -0.38 -11.61
N ALA A 41 1.93 -1.35 -12.50
CA ALA A 41 3.20 -1.81 -13.01
C ALA A 41 4.00 -0.71 -13.73
N GLU A 42 3.34 0.09 -14.56
CA GLU A 42 3.95 1.22 -15.25
C GLU A 42 4.33 2.36 -14.30
N THR A 43 3.54 2.60 -13.27
CA THR A 43 3.80 3.65 -12.29
C THR A 43 5.01 3.35 -11.42
N PHE A 44 5.18 2.09 -11.01
CA PHE A 44 6.22 1.67 -10.05
C PHE A 44 7.37 0.90 -10.70
N GLY A 45 7.26 0.54 -11.96
CA GLY A 45 8.35 -0.10 -12.71
C GLY A 45 9.48 0.88 -13.01
N SER A 46 10.72 0.49 -12.75
CA SER A 46 11.90 1.32 -13.01
C SER A 46 12.30 1.38 -14.49
N ASN A 47 11.88 0.40 -15.26
CA ASN A 47 12.09 0.31 -16.72
C ASN A 47 11.00 -0.57 -17.35
N PRO A 48 10.90 -0.61 -18.70
CA PRO A 48 9.84 -1.39 -19.38
C PRO A 48 9.82 -2.87 -19.05
N GLU A 49 10.99 -3.50 -18.93
CA GLU A 49 11.10 -4.92 -18.58
C GLU A 49 10.65 -5.20 -17.15
N HIS A 50 11.02 -4.30 -16.22
CA HIS A 50 10.57 -4.40 -14.82
C HIS A 50 9.06 -4.21 -14.72
N ALA A 51 8.50 -3.22 -15.40
CA ALA A 51 7.06 -3.01 -15.45
C ALA A 51 6.32 -4.24 -16.01
N GLN A 52 6.81 -4.83 -17.08
CA GLN A 52 6.24 -6.05 -17.65
C GLN A 52 6.28 -7.22 -16.67
N ARG A 53 7.39 -7.42 -15.96
CA ARG A 53 7.50 -8.48 -14.93
C ARG A 53 6.54 -8.27 -13.77
N ILE A 54 6.42 -7.03 -13.27
CA ILE A 54 5.47 -6.70 -12.20
C ILE A 54 4.04 -7.05 -12.65
N TYR A 55 3.66 -6.62 -13.86
CA TYR A 55 2.36 -6.93 -14.43
C TYR A 55 2.14 -8.45 -14.57
N ASP A 56 3.10 -9.16 -15.14
CA ASP A 56 2.97 -10.60 -15.37
C ASP A 56 2.80 -11.38 -14.08
N TYR A 57 3.53 -11.04 -13.03
CA TYR A 57 3.42 -11.70 -11.74
C TYR A 57 2.12 -11.36 -11.01
N ALA A 58 1.73 -10.08 -11.03
CA ALA A 58 0.48 -9.64 -10.41
C ALA A 58 -0.74 -10.24 -11.10
N SER A 59 -0.78 -10.22 -12.42
CA SER A 59 -1.91 -10.73 -13.21
C SER A 59 -2.07 -12.26 -13.16
N ARG A 60 -1.01 -12.97 -12.79
CA ARG A 60 -1.01 -14.43 -12.54
C ARG A 60 -1.23 -14.79 -11.07
N HIS A 61 -1.46 -13.82 -10.19
CA HIS A 61 -1.59 -14.00 -8.75
C HIS A 61 -0.32 -14.52 -8.03
N TRP A 62 0.85 -14.35 -8.66
CA TRP A 62 2.13 -14.69 -8.04
C TRP A 62 2.67 -13.57 -7.16
N LEU A 63 2.19 -12.35 -7.38
CA LEU A 63 2.51 -11.14 -6.63
C LEU A 63 1.21 -10.46 -6.19
N SER A 64 1.13 -10.10 -4.91
CA SER A 64 0.04 -9.30 -4.36
C SER A 64 0.55 -7.92 -3.98
N PHE A 65 -0.19 -6.89 -4.35
CA PHE A 65 0.11 -5.51 -3.94
C PHE A 65 -0.56 -5.16 -2.62
N SER A 66 0.08 -4.29 -1.85
CA SER A 66 -0.58 -3.66 -0.72
C SER A 66 -1.71 -2.74 -1.23
N THR A 67 -2.74 -2.57 -0.42
CA THR A 67 -3.92 -1.75 -0.76
C THR A 67 -3.58 -0.36 -1.29
N PRO A 68 -2.67 0.43 -0.68
CA PRO A 68 -2.33 1.78 -1.18
C PRO A 68 -1.63 1.77 -2.54
N ILE A 69 -0.89 0.72 -2.86
CA ILE A 69 -0.24 0.56 -4.17
C ILE A 69 -1.29 0.17 -5.22
N LEU A 70 -2.14 -0.82 -4.92
CA LEU A 70 -3.15 -1.29 -5.86
C LEU A 70 -4.23 -0.23 -6.15
N SER A 71 -4.57 0.61 -5.17
CA SER A 71 -5.53 1.72 -5.33
C SER A 71 -4.89 3.06 -5.75
N PHE A 72 -3.58 3.10 -5.98
CA PHE A 72 -2.86 4.33 -6.32
C PHE A 72 -3.46 5.04 -7.55
N GLY A 73 -3.57 6.35 -7.45
CA GLY A 73 -4.15 7.17 -8.53
C GLY A 73 -5.67 7.09 -8.68
N ARG A 74 -6.39 6.37 -7.81
CA ARG A 74 -7.85 6.36 -7.76
C ARG A 74 -8.40 7.69 -7.23
N SER A 75 -7.70 8.29 -6.27
CA SER A 75 -7.96 9.63 -5.77
C SER A 75 -6.71 10.50 -5.92
N LYS A 76 -6.89 11.82 -5.85
CA LYS A 76 -5.77 12.78 -5.87
C LYS A 76 -4.96 12.78 -4.57
N LYS A 77 -5.50 12.19 -3.50
CA LYS A 77 -4.90 12.08 -2.17
C LYS A 77 -4.53 10.62 -1.90
N GLY A 78 -3.43 10.41 -1.22
CA GLY A 78 -2.96 9.10 -0.81
C GLY A 78 -1.49 8.88 -1.17
N LEU A 79 -0.81 8.17 -0.30
CA LEU A 79 0.57 7.73 -0.49
C LEU A 79 0.59 6.24 -0.79
N PRO A 80 1.51 5.73 -1.61
CA PRO A 80 1.65 4.30 -1.85
C PRO A 80 2.35 3.58 -0.70
N ILE A 81 1.93 3.89 0.53
CA ILE A 81 2.53 3.41 1.78
C ILE A 81 1.41 2.88 2.67
N SER A 82 1.57 1.65 3.17
CA SER A 82 0.57 0.99 4.00
C SER A 82 0.89 1.01 5.50
N CYS A 83 2.15 1.26 5.87
CA CYS A 83 2.60 1.11 7.24
C CYS A 83 3.52 2.25 7.66
N PHE A 84 3.33 2.71 8.88
CA PHE A 84 4.15 3.73 9.52
C PHE A 84 4.72 3.20 10.83
N LEU A 85 5.92 3.63 11.17
CA LEU A 85 6.54 3.36 12.44
C LEU A 85 6.68 4.69 13.19
N THR A 86 6.08 4.80 14.37
CA THR A 86 6.27 5.94 15.26
C THR A 86 6.95 5.52 16.55
N TYR A 87 7.74 6.42 17.11
CA TYR A 87 8.39 6.24 18.39
C TYR A 87 7.55 6.89 19.48
N MET A 88 7.37 6.18 20.60
CA MET A 88 6.65 6.69 21.76
C MET A 88 7.64 6.93 22.90
N GLU A 89 7.79 8.17 23.29
CA GLU A 89 8.57 8.57 24.44
C GLU A 89 7.87 8.16 25.75
N ASP A 90 8.65 7.82 26.78
CA ASP A 90 8.10 7.40 28.09
C ASP A 90 7.83 8.62 28.98
N SER A 91 6.98 9.53 28.48
CA SER A 91 6.52 10.75 29.15
C SER A 91 5.03 10.96 28.86
N ALA A 92 4.35 11.76 29.67
CA ALA A 92 2.95 12.10 29.45
C ALA A 92 2.75 12.86 28.12
N GLU A 93 3.65 13.78 27.80
CA GLU A 93 3.65 14.54 26.54
C GLU A 93 3.87 13.61 25.35
N GLY A 94 4.89 12.74 25.40
CA GLY A 94 5.18 11.78 24.33
C GLY A 94 4.04 10.79 24.10
N LEU A 95 3.27 10.45 25.13
CA LEU A 95 2.06 9.63 24.99
C LEU A 95 0.97 10.36 24.21
N VAL A 96 0.72 11.62 24.51
CA VAL A 96 -0.31 12.45 23.85
C VAL A 96 0.10 12.73 22.40
N ASP A 97 1.35 13.09 22.16
CA ASP A 97 1.87 13.36 20.82
C ASP A 97 1.78 12.11 19.93
N THR A 98 2.20 10.96 20.47
CA THR A 98 2.07 9.68 19.75
C THR A 98 0.62 9.35 19.42
N LEU A 99 -0.31 9.62 20.33
CA LEU A 99 -1.73 9.38 20.07
C LEU A 99 -2.25 10.26 18.93
N SER A 100 -1.83 11.52 18.89
CA SER A 100 -2.15 12.46 17.81
C SER A 100 -1.58 11.98 16.47
N GLU A 101 -0.30 11.61 16.41
CA GLU A 101 0.33 11.06 15.20
C GLU A 101 -0.38 9.81 14.68
N VAL A 102 -0.71 8.87 15.57
CA VAL A 102 -1.41 7.63 15.20
C VAL A 102 -2.77 7.94 14.59
N ASN A 103 -3.50 8.88 15.17
CA ASN A 103 -4.80 9.28 14.64
C ASN A 103 -4.68 9.89 13.24
N TRP A 104 -3.75 10.82 13.03
CA TRP A 104 -3.52 11.43 11.71
C TRP A 104 -3.11 10.41 10.65
N LEU A 105 -2.16 9.54 10.97
CA LEU A 105 -1.68 8.50 10.04
C LEU A 105 -2.77 7.47 9.72
N SER A 106 -3.60 7.11 10.71
CA SER A 106 -4.73 6.20 10.52
C SER A 106 -5.82 6.81 9.64
N MET A 107 -6.09 8.12 9.78
CA MET A 107 -7.03 8.83 8.90
C MET A 107 -6.56 8.86 7.43
N LEU A 108 -5.26 8.78 7.18
CA LEU A 108 -4.68 8.66 5.85
C LEU A 108 -4.69 7.22 5.30
N GLY A 109 -5.24 6.27 6.07
CA GLY A 109 -5.37 4.86 5.68
C GLY A 109 -4.15 3.99 5.95
N GLY A 110 -3.19 4.47 6.72
CA GLY A 110 -1.98 3.74 7.09
C GLY A 110 -2.12 2.92 8.36
N GLY A 111 -1.51 1.74 8.39
CA GLY A 111 -1.29 0.99 9.62
C GLY A 111 -0.13 1.60 10.43
N VAL A 112 -0.32 1.80 11.73
CA VAL A 112 0.70 2.42 12.57
C VAL A 112 1.19 1.42 13.62
N ARG A 113 2.51 1.21 13.64
CA ARG A 113 3.18 0.43 14.69
C ARG A 113 3.96 1.37 15.61
N ARG A 114 3.75 1.23 16.92
CA ARG A 114 4.47 2.00 17.94
C ARG A 114 5.66 1.22 18.47
N ARG A 115 6.79 1.89 18.65
CA ARG A 115 7.97 1.38 19.36
C ARG A 115 8.09 2.10 20.71
N LYS A 116 8.00 1.34 21.80
CA LYS A 116 8.25 1.86 23.15
C LYS A 116 9.74 1.77 23.49
N LYS A 117 10.32 2.79 24.13
CA LYS A 117 11.68 2.74 24.68
C LYS A 117 11.74 1.58 25.69
N ARG A 118 12.72 0.70 25.57
CA ARG A 118 12.93 -0.35 26.55
C ARG A 118 13.49 0.27 27.83
N ARG A 119 12.96 -0.11 28.98
CA ARG A 119 13.45 0.35 30.31
C ARG A 119 14.98 0.17 30.54
N ARG A 120 15.61 -0.74 29.78
CA ARG A 120 17.07 -0.95 29.86
C ARG A 120 17.88 0.20 29.25
N ASP A 121 17.33 0.92 28.27
CA ASP A 121 18.05 2.03 27.62
C ASP A 121 18.06 3.28 28.51
N ALA A 122 17.10 3.42 29.43
CA ALA A 122 17.03 4.52 30.39
C ALA A 122 18.00 4.39 31.54
N ALA A 123 18.46 3.17 31.88
CA ALA A 123 19.42 2.92 32.95
C ALA A 123 20.88 3.15 32.52
N SER A 124 21.15 3.26 31.21
CA SER A 124 22.52 3.51 30.69
C SER A 124 22.84 4.98 30.46
N GLU A 125 21.84 5.86 30.52
CA GLU A 125 22.02 7.32 30.37
C GLU A 125 22.19 8.06 31.72
N GLY A 126 22.14 7.33 32.82
CA GLY A 126 22.20 7.87 34.19
C GLY A 126 23.48 7.56 35.00
N LEU A 127 24.59 7.32 34.30
CA LEU A 127 25.93 7.18 34.93
C LEU A 127 26.91 8.16 34.31
#